data_fa461942e8c65b64d8004dc9d6156625
#
_entry.id   fa461942e8c65b64d8004dc9d6156625
#
_cell.length_a   1.000
_cell.length_b   1.000
_cell.length_c   1.000
_cell.angle_alpha   90.00
_cell.angle_beta   90.00
_cell.angle_gamma   90.00
#
_symmetry.space_group_name_H-M   'P 1'
#
loop_
_entity.id
_entity.type
_entity.pdbx_description
1 polymer ?
#
loop_
_entity_poly.entity_id
_entity_poly.type
_entity_poly.pdbx_seq_one_letter_code
_entity_poly.pdbx_strand_id
1 'polypeptide(L)'
;MDDRKLKILSAVVNEYIVTGEPVGSKAIMAHVKASSATIRNEMAELEKQGYLEQPHTSAGRIPTYKGYRLYVDQLMEQNQLTANEKKMLDSMIPQEYVTEEDLVNKASMALADLTKCAAVVANATPKFSLISKVEVIPTGKRMYVILMITSNGSIKNKVCRLEFDLSQDQLEFFDNFVKENLNGVP
;
A
#
# COMPACT_ATOMS: atom_id res chain seq x y z
N MET A 1 -13.15 25.36 2.92
CA MET A 1 -12.79 25.98 1.63
C MET A 1 -14.09 26.19 0.86
N ASP A 2 -14.23 27.30 0.13
CA ASP A 2 -15.43 27.59 -0.65
C ASP A 2 -15.54 26.61 -1.85
N ASP A 3 -16.78 26.24 -2.22
CA ASP A 3 -17.11 25.30 -3.28
C ASP A 3 -16.51 25.71 -4.66
N ARG A 4 -16.42 27.02 -4.90
CA ARG A 4 -15.79 27.57 -6.10
C ARG A 4 -14.30 27.32 -6.14
N LYS A 5 -13.58 27.48 -5.01
CA LYS A 5 -12.14 27.21 -4.90
C LYS A 5 -11.85 25.74 -5.12
N LEU A 6 -12.69 24.85 -4.59
CA LEU A 6 -12.57 23.39 -4.82
C LEU A 6 -12.72 23.04 -6.30
N LYS A 7 -13.72 23.63 -6.99
CA LYS A 7 -13.92 23.45 -8.44
C LYS A 7 -12.74 23.98 -9.26
N ILE A 8 -12.19 25.12 -8.87
CA ILE A 8 -11.01 25.69 -9.54
C ILE A 8 -9.78 24.80 -9.33
N LEU A 9 -9.54 24.33 -8.13
CA LEU A 9 -8.45 23.40 -7.82
C LEU A 9 -8.59 22.11 -8.63
N SER A 10 -9.78 21.51 -8.63
CA SER A 10 -10.06 20.31 -9.44
C SER A 10 -9.80 20.53 -10.92
N ALA A 11 -10.28 21.66 -11.49
CA ALA A 11 -10.07 21.98 -12.89
C ALA A 11 -8.58 22.21 -13.22
N VAL A 12 -7.83 22.86 -12.34
CA VAL A 12 -6.38 23.05 -12.51
C VAL A 12 -5.64 21.72 -12.47
N VAL A 13 -5.98 20.83 -11.51
CA VAL A 13 -5.35 19.52 -11.41
C VAL A 13 -5.63 18.68 -12.64
N ASN A 14 -6.89 18.61 -13.08
CA ASN A 14 -7.28 17.84 -14.26
C ASN A 14 -6.58 18.32 -15.53
N GLU A 15 -6.56 19.63 -15.77
CA GLU A 15 -5.90 20.21 -16.92
C GLU A 15 -4.38 19.96 -16.90
N TYR A 16 -3.76 20.10 -15.73
CA TYR A 16 -2.33 19.86 -15.58
C TYR A 16 -1.95 18.37 -15.77
N ILE A 17 -2.79 17.43 -15.31
CA ILE A 17 -2.57 15.99 -15.55
C ILE A 17 -2.56 15.66 -17.04
N VAL A 18 -3.43 16.32 -17.80
CA VAL A 18 -3.55 16.07 -19.25
C VAL A 18 -2.44 16.74 -20.05
N THR A 19 -2.08 17.97 -19.70
CA THR A 19 -1.19 18.80 -20.51
C THR A 19 0.26 18.78 -20.06
N GLY A 20 0.51 18.58 -18.76
CA GLY A 20 1.83 18.77 -18.15
C GLY A 20 2.29 20.24 -18.08
N GLU A 21 1.46 21.20 -18.54
CA GLU A 21 1.81 22.61 -18.67
C GLU A 21 1.12 23.46 -17.60
N PRO A 22 1.75 24.56 -17.11
CA PRO A 22 1.15 25.47 -16.15
C PRO A 22 -0.19 26.03 -16.63
N VAL A 23 -1.23 25.86 -15.81
CA VAL A 23 -2.63 26.16 -16.17
C VAL A 23 -2.96 27.62 -15.98
N GLY A 24 -3.36 28.30 -17.04
CA GLY A 24 -3.85 29.68 -17.02
C GLY A 24 -5.35 29.76 -16.69
N SER A 25 -5.80 30.89 -16.12
CA SER A 25 -7.22 31.11 -15.79
C SER A 25 -8.17 30.96 -16.99
N LYS A 26 -7.70 31.20 -18.23
CA LYS A 26 -8.52 31.03 -19.43
C LYS A 26 -8.76 29.58 -19.79
N ALA A 27 -7.81 28.68 -19.52
CA ALA A 27 -7.92 27.25 -19.83
C ALA A 27 -9.08 26.57 -19.09
N ILE A 28 -9.33 26.98 -17.85
CA ILE A 28 -10.37 26.37 -17.00
C ILE A 28 -11.71 27.11 -16.99
N MET A 29 -11.86 28.20 -17.80
CA MET A 29 -13.15 28.95 -17.87
C MET A 29 -14.32 28.08 -18.30
N ALA A 30 -14.09 27.06 -19.13
CA ALA A 30 -15.12 26.14 -19.58
C ALA A 30 -15.67 25.26 -18.42
N HIS A 31 -14.84 24.98 -17.44
CA HIS A 31 -15.16 24.10 -16.31
C HIS A 31 -15.69 24.86 -15.09
N VAL A 32 -15.42 26.17 -15.03
CA VAL A 32 -15.81 27.01 -13.90
C VAL A 32 -16.61 28.20 -14.40
N LYS A 33 -17.87 28.31 -13.98
CA LYS A 33 -18.78 29.42 -14.36
C LYS A 33 -18.35 30.74 -13.67
N ALA A 34 -17.21 31.30 -14.07
CA ALA A 34 -16.67 32.55 -13.54
C ALA A 34 -15.82 33.27 -14.59
N SER A 35 -15.62 34.58 -14.39
CA SER A 35 -14.72 35.36 -15.27
C SER A 35 -13.26 34.95 -15.06
N SER A 36 -12.42 35.12 -16.12
CA SER A 36 -10.99 34.85 -16.03
C SER A 36 -10.31 35.65 -14.90
N ALA A 37 -10.80 36.88 -14.61
CA ALA A 37 -10.30 37.69 -13.50
C ALA A 37 -10.64 37.10 -12.16
N THR A 38 -11.89 36.62 -11.97
CA THR A 38 -12.33 35.93 -10.76
C THR A 38 -11.50 34.65 -10.53
N ILE A 39 -11.37 33.83 -11.58
CA ILE A 39 -10.59 32.58 -11.50
C ILE A 39 -9.14 32.88 -11.11
N ARG A 40 -8.52 33.91 -11.70
CA ARG A 40 -7.14 34.32 -11.37
C ARG A 40 -6.99 34.71 -9.90
N ASN A 41 -7.96 35.46 -9.35
CA ASN A 41 -7.93 35.85 -7.94
C ASN A 41 -8.07 34.64 -7.02
N GLU A 42 -8.96 33.70 -7.34
CA GLU A 42 -9.12 32.47 -6.56
C GLU A 42 -7.89 31.56 -6.66
N MET A 43 -7.24 31.48 -7.84
CA MET A 43 -5.97 30.76 -8.00
C MET A 43 -4.87 31.38 -7.13
N ALA A 44 -4.82 32.72 -7.03
CA ALA A 44 -3.85 33.39 -6.15
C ALA A 44 -4.13 33.12 -4.66
N GLU A 45 -5.40 33.00 -4.27
CA GLU A 45 -5.75 32.60 -2.90
C GLU A 45 -5.39 31.14 -2.63
N LEU A 46 -5.59 30.22 -3.58
CA LEU A 46 -5.17 28.82 -3.49
C LEU A 46 -3.63 28.70 -3.40
N GLU A 47 -2.91 29.56 -4.08
CA GLU A 47 -1.45 29.67 -4.01
C GLU A 47 -1.00 30.11 -2.61
N LYS A 48 -1.59 31.17 -2.05
CA LYS A 48 -1.32 31.61 -0.66
C LYS A 48 -1.59 30.51 0.36
N GLN A 49 -2.59 29.67 0.12
CA GLN A 49 -2.95 28.53 0.96
C GLN A 49 -2.04 27.31 0.73
N GLY A 50 -1.13 27.36 -0.24
CA GLY A 50 -0.18 26.32 -0.59
C GLY A 50 -0.76 25.14 -1.37
N TYR A 51 -1.91 25.27 -2.01
CA TYR A 51 -2.50 24.24 -2.88
C TYR A 51 -2.04 24.35 -4.32
N LEU A 52 -1.72 25.54 -4.78
CA LEU A 52 -1.15 25.83 -6.09
C LEU A 52 0.19 26.54 -5.91
N GLU A 53 1.00 26.54 -6.96
CA GLU A 53 2.21 27.35 -7.06
C GLU A 53 2.39 27.90 -8.46
N GLN A 54 3.14 28.99 -8.57
CA GLN A 54 3.49 29.62 -9.83
C GLN A 54 4.97 29.35 -10.13
N PRO A 55 5.30 28.50 -11.13
CA PRO A 55 6.69 28.17 -11.41
C PRO A 55 7.52 29.36 -11.90
N HIS A 56 6.90 30.32 -12.61
CA HIS A 56 7.53 31.54 -13.11
C HIS A 56 6.53 32.69 -13.13
N THR A 57 7.02 33.92 -13.07
CA THR A 57 6.21 35.18 -12.94
C THR A 57 5.12 35.37 -14.01
N SER A 58 5.32 34.83 -15.23
CA SER A 58 4.34 34.88 -16.31
C SER A 58 3.60 33.58 -16.56
N ALA A 59 3.93 32.54 -15.84
CA ALA A 59 3.33 31.21 -16.00
C ALA A 59 1.92 31.13 -15.36
N GLY A 60 1.15 30.10 -15.76
CA GLY A 60 -0.05 29.68 -15.06
C GLY A 60 0.25 29.17 -13.65
N ARG A 61 -0.61 28.32 -13.14
CA ARG A 61 -0.42 27.66 -11.85
C ARG A 61 -0.28 26.16 -12.05
N ILE A 62 0.50 25.54 -11.19
CA ILE A 62 0.62 24.08 -11.12
C ILE A 62 0.19 23.61 -9.71
N PRO A 63 -0.34 22.38 -9.58
CA PRO A 63 -0.69 21.83 -8.27
C PRO A 63 0.55 21.54 -7.43
N THR A 64 0.52 21.88 -6.15
CA THR A 64 1.51 21.42 -5.18
C THR A 64 1.17 20.01 -4.70
N TYR A 65 2.07 19.37 -3.94
CA TYR A 65 1.78 18.11 -3.25
C TYR A 65 0.49 18.21 -2.40
N LYS A 66 0.30 19.32 -1.67
CA LYS A 66 -0.90 19.57 -0.88
C LYS A 66 -2.16 19.70 -1.74
N GLY A 67 -2.04 20.30 -2.92
CA GLY A 67 -3.12 20.41 -3.90
C GLY A 67 -3.54 19.05 -4.44
N TYR A 68 -2.59 18.22 -4.86
CA TYR A 68 -2.86 16.86 -5.30
C TYR A 68 -3.48 16.01 -4.20
N ARG A 69 -2.97 16.13 -2.97
CA ARG A 69 -3.51 15.36 -1.84
C ARG A 69 -4.98 15.68 -1.59
N LEU A 70 -5.33 16.97 -1.56
CA LEU A 70 -6.73 17.39 -1.41
C LEU A 70 -7.60 16.90 -2.58
N TYR A 71 -7.07 16.96 -3.81
CA TYR A 71 -7.78 16.48 -4.99
C TYR A 71 -8.09 14.98 -4.88
N VAL A 72 -7.11 14.16 -4.59
CA VAL A 72 -7.28 12.70 -4.48
C VAL A 72 -8.23 12.33 -3.32
N ASP A 73 -8.08 12.99 -2.18
CA ASP A 73 -8.84 12.62 -0.98
C ASP A 73 -10.31 13.08 -1.04
N GLN A 74 -10.63 14.16 -1.76
CA GLN A 74 -11.96 14.79 -1.66
C GLN A 74 -12.61 15.19 -2.99
N LEU A 75 -11.85 15.41 -4.05
CA LEU A 75 -12.38 16.01 -5.28
C LEU A 75 -12.38 15.07 -6.49
N MET A 76 -11.52 14.07 -6.48
CA MET A 76 -11.40 13.10 -7.58
C MET A 76 -12.66 12.23 -7.63
N GLU A 77 -13.33 12.22 -8.77
CA GLU A 77 -14.44 11.31 -9.00
C GLU A 77 -13.92 9.87 -9.07
N GLN A 78 -14.49 9.01 -8.23
CA GLN A 78 -14.20 7.59 -8.28
C GLN A 78 -15.01 6.96 -9.41
N ASN A 79 -14.37 6.65 -10.51
CA ASN A 79 -14.99 5.88 -11.57
C ASN A 79 -15.25 4.45 -11.09
N GLN A 80 -16.48 3.96 -11.27
CA GLN A 80 -16.78 2.55 -11.01
C GLN A 80 -16.09 1.68 -12.06
N LEU A 81 -15.46 0.61 -11.58
CA LEU A 81 -14.86 -0.37 -12.48
C LEU A 81 -15.92 -0.96 -13.41
N THR A 82 -15.61 -1.04 -14.69
CA THR A 82 -16.41 -1.75 -15.68
C THR A 82 -16.46 -3.25 -15.39
N ALA A 83 -17.43 -3.95 -15.95
CA ALA A 83 -17.53 -5.41 -15.80
C ALA A 83 -16.29 -6.15 -16.33
N ASN A 84 -15.64 -5.61 -17.36
CA ASN A 84 -14.41 -6.18 -17.92
C ASN A 84 -13.21 -5.98 -17.00
N GLU A 85 -13.06 -4.78 -16.41
CA GLU A 85 -11.99 -4.49 -15.43
C GLU A 85 -12.14 -5.35 -14.18
N LYS A 86 -13.39 -5.53 -13.67
CA LYS A 86 -13.65 -6.43 -12.55
C LYS A 86 -13.23 -7.86 -12.87
N LYS A 87 -13.63 -8.40 -14.04
CA LYS A 87 -13.22 -9.75 -14.47
C LYS A 87 -11.71 -9.89 -14.61
N MET A 88 -11.04 -8.85 -15.11
CA MET A 88 -9.59 -8.85 -15.23
C MET A 88 -8.92 -8.91 -13.86
N LEU A 89 -9.39 -8.10 -12.90
CA LEU A 89 -8.92 -8.14 -11.50
C LEU A 89 -9.16 -9.50 -10.85
N ASP A 90 -10.37 -10.07 -11.01
CA ASP A 90 -10.71 -11.38 -10.47
C ASP A 90 -9.81 -12.49 -11.03
N SER A 91 -9.38 -12.37 -12.29
CA SER A 91 -8.45 -13.33 -12.92
C SER A 91 -7.01 -13.19 -12.41
N MET A 92 -6.61 -12.00 -11.95
CA MET A 92 -5.26 -11.74 -11.43
C MET A 92 -5.10 -12.15 -9.96
N ILE A 93 -6.19 -12.16 -9.20
CA ILE A 93 -6.20 -12.50 -7.77
C ILE A 93 -7.08 -13.75 -7.58
N PRO A 94 -6.50 -14.97 -7.51
CA PRO A 94 -7.28 -16.18 -7.33
C PRO A 94 -8.00 -16.17 -5.98
N GLN A 95 -9.24 -16.62 -5.98
CA GLN A 95 -10.11 -16.68 -4.81
C GLN A 95 -9.88 -17.92 -3.92
N GLU A 96 -9.05 -18.87 -4.35
CA GLU A 96 -8.80 -20.11 -3.62
C GLU A 96 -7.55 -20.02 -2.76
N TYR A 97 -7.67 -20.46 -1.51
CA TYR A 97 -6.66 -20.71 -0.46
C TYR A 97 -5.22 -20.25 -0.80
N VAL A 98 -5.00 -18.97 -0.74
CA VAL A 98 -3.68 -18.37 -0.93
C VAL A 98 -3.14 -18.00 0.45
N THR A 99 -1.86 -18.18 0.66
CA THR A 99 -1.20 -17.64 1.85
C THR A 99 -1.26 -16.11 1.81
N GLU A 100 -1.14 -15.47 2.98
CA GLU A 100 -1.08 -13.99 3.05
C GLU A 100 0.04 -13.43 2.17
N GLU A 101 1.19 -14.10 2.13
CA GLU A 101 2.34 -13.75 1.29
C GLU A 101 2.01 -13.83 -0.20
N ASP A 102 1.35 -14.90 -0.64
CA ASP A 102 0.91 -15.07 -2.03
C ASP A 102 -0.11 -14.00 -2.44
N LEU A 103 -1.04 -13.66 -1.54
CA LEU A 103 -2.03 -12.61 -1.79
C LEU A 103 -1.37 -11.24 -1.98
N VAL A 104 -0.43 -10.89 -1.10
CA VAL A 104 0.34 -9.65 -1.17
C VAL A 104 1.15 -9.58 -2.46
N ASN A 105 1.84 -10.66 -2.83
CA ASN A 105 2.62 -10.73 -4.06
C ASN A 105 1.73 -10.57 -5.31
N LYS A 106 0.61 -11.27 -5.38
CA LYS A 106 -0.33 -11.20 -6.51
C LYS A 106 -0.99 -9.83 -6.61
N ALA A 107 -1.38 -9.24 -5.49
CA ALA A 107 -1.93 -7.89 -5.45
C ALA A 107 -0.93 -6.83 -5.94
N SER A 108 0.35 -6.93 -5.54
CA SER A 108 1.39 -6.02 -6.01
C SER A 108 1.67 -6.17 -7.51
N MET A 109 1.68 -7.40 -8.02
CA MET A 109 1.81 -7.65 -9.48
C MET A 109 0.62 -7.08 -10.26
N ALA A 110 -0.61 -7.32 -9.79
CA ALA A 110 -1.81 -6.78 -10.42
C ALA A 110 -1.79 -5.26 -10.45
N LEU A 111 -1.40 -4.60 -9.34
CA LEU A 111 -1.24 -3.14 -9.28
C LEU A 111 -0.19 -2.64 -10.27
N ALA A 112 0.97 -3.27 -10.35
CA ALA A 112 2.02 -2.89 -11.29
C ALA A 112 1.56 -3.03 -12.74
N ASP A 113 0.87 -4.11 -13.07
CA ASP A 113 0.35 -4.37 -14.41
C ASP A 113 -0.76 -3.40 -14.83
N LEU A 114 -1.67 -3.06 -13.91
CA LEU A 114 -2.76 -2.13 -14.20
C LEU A 114 -2.29 -0.68 -14.32
N THR A 115 -1.41 -0.26 -13.42
CA THR A 115 -0.95 1.13 -13.35
C THR A 115 0.24 1.42 -14.25
N LYS A 116 0.93 0.38 -14.73
CA LYS A 116 2.24 0.47 -15.41
C LYS A 116 3.29 1.21 -14.57
N CYS A 117 3.13 1.16 -13.25
CA CYS A 117 4.03 1.74 -12.26
C CYS A 117 4.69 0.64 -11.41
N ALA A 118 5.81 0.96 -10.78
CA ALA A 118 6.37 0.08 -9.77
C ALA A 118 5.44 0.05 -8.53
N ALA A 119 5.06 -1.15 -8.09
CA ALA A 119 4.27 -1.34 -6.88
C ALA A 119 5.18 -1.80 -5.73
N VAL A 120 5.08 -1.15 -4.58
CA VAL A 120 5.76 -1.54 -3.35
C VAL A 120 4.71 -1.83 -2.30
N VAL A 121 4.71 -3.05 -1.81
CA VAL A 121 3.81 -3.48 -0.73
C VAL A 121 4.64 -3.75 0.51
N ALA A 122 4.26 -3.14 1.63
CA ALA A 122 4.84 -3.39 2.93
C ALA A 122 3.82 -4.08 3.83
N ASN A 123 4.19 -5.22 4.39
CA ASN A 123 3.36 -5.91 5.37
C ASN A 123 3.68 -5.34 6.77
N ALA A 124 2.70 -4.71 7.40
CA ALA A 124 2.82 -4.31 8.79
C ALA A 124 2.60 -5.55 9.68
N THR A 125 3.67 -6.29 9.96
CA THR A 125 3.60 -7.38 10.95
C THR A 125 3.16 -6.78 12.29
N PRO A 126 2.14 -7.33 12.95
CA PRO A 126 1.79 -6.91 14.29
C PRO A 126 3.04 -6.97 15.18
N LYS A 127 3.32 -5.94 15.95
CA LYS A 127 4.51 -5.86 16.81
C LYS A 127 4.63 -7.02 17.82
N PHE A 128 3.57 -7.79 17.99
CA PHE A 128 3.51 -8.93 18.92
C PHE A 128 2.71 -10.06 18.27
N SER A 129 3.41 -11.07 17.76
CA SER A 129 2.80 -12.36 17.46
C SER A 129 3.33 -13.38 18.47
N LEU A 130 2.44 -13.94 19.26
CA LEU A 130 2.80 -14.97 20.23
C LEU A 130 3.05 -16.31 19.52
N ILE A 131 4.01 -17.08 20.00
CA ILE A 131 4.20 -18.45 19.54
C ILE A 131 3.05 -19.29 20.07
N SER A 132 2.22 -19.82 19.18
CA SER A 132 1.04 -20.64 19.53
C SER A 132 1.34 -22.13 19.55
N LYS A 133 2.34 -22.58 18.80
CA LYS A 133 2.75 -23.98 18.75
C LYS A 133 4.23 -24.11 18.39
N VAL A 134 4.93 -25.00 19.05
CA VAL A 134 6.32 -25.35 18.76
C VAL A 134 6.44 -26.87 18.69
N GLU A 135 7.21 -27.39 17.75
CA GLU A 135 7.54 -28.80 17.61
C GLU A 135 9.02 -28.98 17.24
N VAL A 136 9.65 -30.02 17.79
CA VAL A 136 11.00 -30.42 17.41
C VAL A 136 10.91 -31.67 16.54
N ILE A 137 11.31 -31.54 15.28
CA ILE A 137 11.19 -32.60 14.27
C ILE A 137 12.59 -33.12 13.91
N PRO A 138 12.90 -34.43 14.17
CA PRO A 138 14.13 -35.03 13.69
C PRO A 138 14.05 -35.20 12.15
N THR A 139 15.04 -34.67 11.43
CA THR A 139 15.10 -34.70 9.96
C THR A 139 16.23 -35.54 9.41
N GLY A 140 17.14 -35.98 10.25
CA GLY A 140 18.29 -36.80 9.87
C GLY A 140 19.24 -37.03 11.05
N LYS A 141 20.37 -37.68 10.80
CA LYS A 141 21.38 -37.85 11.83
C LYS A 141 21.88 -36.50 12.32
N ARG A 142 21.73 -36.23 13.63
CA ARG A 142 22.16 -34.98 14.29
C ARG A 142 21.50 -33.72 13.76
N MET A 143 20.40 -33.84 12.98
CA MET A 143 19.68 -32.72 12.41
C MET A 143 18.25 -32.70 12.92
N TYR A 144 17.84 -31.53 13.42
CA TYR A 144 16.53 -31.29 13.99
C TYR A 144 16.01 -29.97 13.46
N VAL A 145 14.69 -29.90 13.21
CA VAL A 145 14.02 -28.66 12.85
C VAL A 145 13.11 -28.27 14.01
N ILE A 146 13.31 -27.07 14.54
CA ILE A 146 12.36 -26.45 15.44
C ILE A 146 11.35 -25.70 14.58
N LEU A 147 10.10 -26.16 14.56
CA LEU A 147 9.00 -25.54 13.86
C LEU A 147 8.19 -24.70 14.84
N MET A 148 7.99 -23.43 14.52
CA MET A 148 7.21 -22.50 15.34
C MET A 148 6.04 -21.96 14.53
N ILE A 149 4.84 -22.04 15.08
CA ILE A 149 3.62 -21.46 14.52
C ILE A 149 3.19 -20.31 15.43
N THR A 150 3.02 -19.14 14.88
CA THR A 150 2.63 -17.95 15.62
C THR A 150 1.12 -17.72 15.58
N SER A 151 0.59 -16.91 16.49
CA SER A 151 -0.85 -16.63 16.62
C SER A 151 -1.47 -15.98 15.39
N ASN A 152 -0.68 -15.38 14.49
CA ASN A 152 -1.11 -14.87 13.21
C ASN A 152 -1.02 -15.87 12.05
N GLY A 153 -0.71 -17.17 12.36
CA GLY A 153 -0.58 -18.23 11.36
C GLY A 153 0.76 -18.28 10.63
N SER A 154 1.71 -17.40 10.95
CA SER A 154 3.05 -17.44 10.36
C SER A 154 3.81 -18.66 10.84
N ILE A 155 4.50 -19.33 9.92
CA ILE A 155 5.34 -20.49 10.19
C ILE A 155 6.80 -20.10 10.10
N LYS A 156 7.55 -20.29 11.19
CA LYS A 156 9.00 -20.11 11.21
C LYS A 156 9.67 -21.43 11.53
N ASN A 157 10.83 -21.66 10.94
CA ASN A 157 11.62 -22.85 11.25
C ASN A 157 13.09 -22.49 11.47
N LYS A 158 13.75 -23.32 12.29
CA LYS A 158 15.17 -23.24 12.55
C LYS A 158 15.78 -24.63 12.47
N VAL A 159 16.72 -24.83 11.56
CA VAL A 159 17.49 -26.07 11.47
C VAL A 159 18.60 -26.02 12.51
N CYS A 160 18.66 -27.01 13.37
CA CYS A 160 19.67 -27.20 14.41
C CYS A 160 20.49 -28.46 14.07
N ARG A 161 21.79 -28.35 14.12
CA ARG A 161 22.73 -29.48 13.97
C ARG A 161 23.49 -29.66 15.28
N LEU A 162 23.38 -30.88 15.83
CA LEU A 162 24.08 -31.24 17.05
C LEU A 162 25.36 -32.04 16.73
N GLU A 163 26.29 -32.09 17.66
CA GLU A 163 27.52 -32.90 17.53
C GLU A 163 27.26 -34.39 17.80
N PHE A 164 26.13 -34.74 18.45
CA PHE A 164 25.72 -36.10 18.80
C PHE A 164 24.25 -36.33 18.44
N ASP A 165 23.84 -37.59 18.33
CA ASP A 165 22.44 -37.96 18.14
C ASP A 165 21.73 -37.98 19.50
N LEU A 166 20.51 -37.44 19.55
CA LEU A 166 19.66 -37.54 20.73
C LEU A 166 19.04 -38.94 20.81
N SER A 167 19.02 -39.52 22.00
CA SER A 167 18.17 -40.70 22.29
C SER A 167 16.69 -40.29 22.27
N GLN A 168 15.80 -41.26 22.20
CA GLN A 168 14.36 -41.01 22.22
C GLN A 168 13.92 -40.19 23.43
N ASP A 169 14.40 -40.53 24.59
CA ASP A 169 14.09 -39.83 25.85
C ASP A 169 14.66 -38.40 25.85
N GLN A 170 15.85 -38.21 25.31
CA GLN A 170 16.44 -36.88 25.21
C GLN A 170 15.70 -36.00 24.18
N LEU A 171 15.21 -36.57 23.08
CA LEU A 171 14.40 -35.85 22.11
C LEU A 171 13.07 -35.45 22.73
N GLU A 172 12.39 -36.35 23.46
CA GLU A 172 11.14 -36.04 24.15
C GLU A 172 11.32 -34.96 25.22
N PHE A 173 12.39 -35.06 26.02
CA PHE A 173 12.74 -34.02 26.98
C PHE A 173 12.97 -32.66 26.30
N PHE A 174 13.71 -32.64 25.19
CA PHE A 174 14.01 -31.43 24.48
C PHE A 174 12.76 -30.82 23.85
N ASP A 175 11.89 -31.62 23.25
CA ASP A 175 10.62 -31.17 22.66
C ASP A 175 9.69 -30.58 23.76
N ASN A 176 9.58 -31.23 24.91
CA ASN A 176 8.81 -30.72 26.04
C ASN A 176 9.40 -29.42 26.60
N PHE A 177 10.72 -29.36 26.76
CA PHE A 177 11.41 -28.15 27.22
C PHE A 177 11.15 -26.96 26.29
N VAL A 178 11.25 -27.16 24.97
CA VAL A 178 11.01 -26.13 23.96
C VAL A 178 9.54 -25.67 23.99
N LYS A 179 8.59 -26.60 24.14
CA LYS A 179 7.15 -26.30 24.25
C LYS A 179 6.82 -25.48 25.48
N GLU A 180 7.35 -25.86 26.64
CA GLU A 180 7.10 -25.16 27.90
C GLU A 180 7.68 -23.75 27.95
N ASN A 181 8.83 -23.54 27.29
CA ASN A 181 9.55 -22.27 27.39
C ASN A 181 9.23 -21.29 26.22
N LEU A 182 8.74 -21.76 25.08
CA LEU A 182 8.49 -20.91 23.92
C LEU A 182 7.01 -20.68 23.62
N ASN A 183 6.09 -21.53 24.08
CA ASN A 183 4.66 -21.28 23.89
C ASN A 183 4.22 -20.03 24.67
N GLY A 184 3.53 -19.12 23.96
CA GLY A 184 3.06 -17.86 24.53
C GLY A 184 4.10 -16.73 24.59
N VAL A 185 5.34 -16.98 24.11
CA VAL A 185 6.39 -15.96 24.03
C VAL A 185 6.24 -15.16 22.72
N PRO A 186 6.46 -13.83 22.74
CA PRO A 186 6.42 -12.99 21.55
C PRO A 186 7.64 -13.15 20.63
#